data_d41dd1d8679d8944c5cacdbeb69fdeed
#
_entry.id   d41dd1d8679d8944c5cacdbeb69fdeed
#
_cell.length_a   1.000
_cell.length_b   1.000
_cell.length_c   1.000
_cell.angle_alpha   90.00
_cell.angle_beta   90.00
_cell.angle_gamma   90.00
#
_symmetry.space_group_name_H-M   'P 1'
#
loop_
_entity.id
_entity.type
_entity.pdbx_description
1 polymer ?
#
loop_
_entity_poly.entity_id
_entity_poly.type
_entity_poly.pdbx_seq_one_letter_code
_entity_poly.pdbx_strand_id
1 'polypeptide(L)'
;MLKMNYWTDKWDLHEDICPCDVHFNDWTDAQKVRGKTIFHFGTGTHHVIGVKQAEKGNLVYGITASVEEYELYIKLVTENAKVAKNYLAYFGDIYLTNPRLLPEFDVVTMFHLCEFFFPNTASAEYGGMTDRQMLDLFTEKTRAGGYLLFYPRSIAWDRAQAVVAQWEKERPVERVGEFKTLLVYRKR
;
A
#
# COMPACT_ATOMS: atom_id res chain seq x y z
N MET A 1 -15.51 -7.68 20.63
CA MET A 1 -15.53 -6.26 20.23
C MET A 1 -14.37 -6.04 19.27
N LEU A 2 -14.63 -5.56 18.06
CA LEU A 2 -13.57 -5.18 17.11
C LEU A 2 -12.69 -4.10 17.74
N LYS A 3 -11.38 -4.30 17.66
CA LYS A 3 -10.41 -3.28 18.03
C LYS A 3 -9.71 -2.84 16.75
N MET A 4 -9.61 -1.54 16.53
CA MET A 4 -8.78 -0.98 15.48
C MET A 4 -7.32 -0.93 15.96
N ASN A 5 -6.39 -1.43 15.18
CA ASN A 5 -4.98 -1.16 15.41
C ASN A 5 -4.70 0.31 15.07
N TYR A 6 -4.02 0.99 15.95
CA TYR A 6 -3.42 2.28 15.68
C TYR A 6 -2.03 2.30 16.33
N TRP A 7 -1.16 3.11 15.75
CA TRP A 7 0.24 3.16 16.13
C TRP A 7 0.60 4.57 16.62
N THR A 8 1.39 4.64 17.65
CA THR A 8 2.00 5.89 18.13
C THR A 8 3.37 6.10 17.48
N ASP A 9 3.95 5.05 16.92
CA ASP A 9 5.21 5.13 16.20
C ASP A 9 4.98 5.67 14.77
N LYS A 10 6.07 6.16 14.19
CA LYS A 10 6.12 6.71 12.84
C LYS A 10 7.26 6.09 12.05
N TRP A 11 7.14 6.15 10.74
CA TRP A 11 8.18 5.70 9.82
C TRP A 11 8.67 6.86 8.97
N ASP A 12 9.92 7.28 9.22
CA ASP A 12 10.59 8.29 8.43
C ASP A 12 11.19 7.66 7.15
N LEU A 13 11.47 8.50 6.14
CA LEU A 13 12.09 8.01 4.91
C LEU A 13 13.58 7.69 5.15
N HIS A 14 13.93 6.44 4.93
CA HIS A 14 15.31 5.94 4.98
C HIS A 14 15.63 5.22 3.67
N GLU A 15 16.05 5.97 2.66
CA GLU A 15 16.26 5.45 1.29
C GLU A 15 17.36 4.37 1.21
N ASP A 16 18.32 4.39 2.11
CA ASP A 16 19.40 3.39 2.23
C ASP A 16 18.91 2.06 2.83
N ILE A 17 17.89 2.10 3.68
CA ILE A 17 17.34 0.93 4.38
C ILE A 17 16.08 0.42 3.69
N CYS A 18 15.14 1.31 3.38
CA CYS A 18 13.84 0.99 2.80
C CYS A 18 13.50 1.89 1.62
N PRO A 19 14.11 1.67 0.43
CA PRO A 19 13.90 2.50 -0.75
C PRO A 19 12.63 2.21 -1.53
N CYS A 20 11.69 1.41 -1.01
CA CYS A 20 10.53 0.93 -1.76
C CYS A 20 9.70 2.05 -2.36
N ASP A 21 9.45 3.13 -1.63
CA ASP A 21 8.64 4.27 -2.07
C ASP A 21 9.32 5.08 -3.18
N VAL A 22 10.64 5.24 -3.06
CA VAL A 22 11.43 5.90 -4.09
C VAL A 22 11.48 5.05 -5.35
N HIS A 23 11.73 3.75 -5.21
CA HIS A 23 11.74 2.82 -6.34
C HIS A 23 10.37 2.66 -7.00
N PHE A 24 9.27 2.82 -6.24
CA PHE A 24 7.93 2.89 -6.82
C PHE A 24 7.76 4.13 -7.71
N ASN A 25 8.20 5.29 -7.24
CA ASN A 25 8.15 6.51 -8.02
C ASN A 25 8.97 6.39 -9.32
N ASP A 26 10.15 5.76 -9.26
CA ASP A 26 10.97 5.48 -10.44
C ASP A 26 10.29 4.48 -11.39
N TRP A 27 9.64 3.43 -10.84
CA TRP A 27 8.87 2.49 -11.63
C TRP A 27 7.70 3.18 -12.36
N THR A 28 6.96 4.04 -11.67
CA THR A 28 5.85 4.79 -12.29
C THR A 28 6.34 5.73 -13.40
N ASP A 29 7.55 6.27 -13.28
CA ASP A 29 8.16 7.08 -14.34
C ASP A 29 8.59 6.22 -15.52
N ALA A 30 9.25 5.10 -15.30
CA ALA A 30 9.65 4.16 -16.33
C ALA A 30 8.45 3.58 -17.11
N GLN A 31 7.34 3.31 -16.41
CA GLN A 31 6.08 2.82 -17.00
C GLN A 31 5.17 3.94 -17.52
N LYS A 32 5.57 5.20 -17.38
CA LYS A 32 4.77 6.39 -17.77
C LYS A 32 3.36 6.39 -17.17
N VAL A 33 3.24 5.98 -15.88
CA VAL A 33 1.96 5.94 -15.17
C VAL A 33 1.45 7.37 -14.96
N ARG A 34 0.32 7.71 -15.60
CA ARG A 34 -0.33 9.03 -15.53
C ARG A 34 -1.85 8.87 -15.61
N GLY A 35 -2.59 9.71 -14.86
CA GLY A 35 -4.06 9.69 -14.84
C GLY A 35 -4.62 8.38 -14.26
N LYS A 36 -3.87 7.70 -13.40
CA LYS A 36 -4.20 6.39 -12.82
C LYS A 36 -4.63 6.51 -11.38
N THR A 37 -5.36 5.51 -10.89
CA THR A 37 -5.76 5.39 -9.50
C THR A 37 -4.82 4.40 -8.81
N ILE A 38 -4.17 4.86 -7.74
CA ILE A 38 -3.13 4.13 -7.01
C ILE A 38 -3.60 3.91 -5.57
N PHE A 39 -3.49 2.69 -5.07
CA PHE A 39 -3.58 2.40 -3.64
C PHE A 39 -2.18 2.21 -3.06
N HIS A 40 -1.92 2.83 -1.91
CA HIS A 40 -0.65 2.75 -1.22
C HIS A 40 -0.83 2.36 0.25
N PHE A 41 -0.22 1.24 0.62
CA PHE A 41 -0.23 0.72 1.98
C PHE A 41 0.98 1.22 2.76
N GLY A 42 0.73 2.01 3.81
CA GLY A 42 1.77 2.60 4.66
C GLY A 42 2.33 3.89 4.07
N THR A 43 1.91 5.04 4.58
CA THR A 43 2.24 6.34 3.96
C THR A 43 3.57 6.90 4.41
N GLY A 44 4.08 6.47 5.60
CA GLY A 44 5.20 7.11 6.27
C GLY A 44 4.94 8.58 6.58
N THR A 45 5.83 9.21 7.34
CA THR A 45 5.78 10.65 7.63
C THR A 45 6.05 11.51 6.40
N HIS A 46 6.74 10.94 5.44
CA HIS A 46 7.22 11.64 4.23
C HIS A 46 6.19 11.75 3.12
N HIS A 47 5.13 10.93 3.12
CA HIS A 47 4.08 10.91 2.09
C HIS A 47 4.60 10.96 0.64
N VAL A 48 5.81 10.44 0.39
CA VAL A 48 6.55 10.66 -0.87
C VAL A 48 5.82 10.10 -2.10
N ILE A 49 5.16 8.96 -1.96
CA ILE A 49 4.32 8.40 -3.04
C ILE A 49 3.12 9.30 -3.28
N GLY A 50 2.39 9.67 -2.22
CA GLY A 50 1.21 10.53 -2.32
C GLY A 50 1.51 11.83 -3.05
N VAL A 51 2.55 12.53 -2.62
CA VAL A 51 2.97 13.81 -3.20
C VAL A 51 3.41 13.65 -4.66
N LYS A 52 4.37 12.77 -4.93
CA LYS A 52 4.94 12.60 -6.27
C LYS A 52 3.91 12.14 -7.29
N GLN A 53 3.03 11.23 -6.91
CA GLN A 53 2.00 10.73 -7.82
C GLN A 53 0.87 11.75 -8.03
N ALA A 54 0.47 12.50 -7.01
CA ALA A 54 -0.50 13.58 -7.14
C ALA A 54 0.00 14.69 -8.09
N GLU A 55 1.28 15.04 -8.03
CA GLU A 55 1.91 15.99 -8.93
C GLU A 55 1.90 15.52 -10.40
N LYS A 56 1.94 14.20 -10.62
CA LYS A 56 1.85 13.57 -11.95
C LYS A 56 0.42 13.41 -12.46
N GLY A 57 -0.59 13.85 -11.68
CA GLY A 57 -2.01 13.74 -12.01
C GLY A 57 -2.62 12.35 -11.77
N ASN A 58 -1.95 11.50 -11.00
CA ASN A 58 -2.52 10.26 -10.52
C ASN A 58 -3.38 10.53 -9.28
N LEU A 59 -4.45 9.75 -9.08
CA LEU A 59 -5.23 9.75 -7.86
C LEU A 59 -4.61 8.74 -6.89
N VAL A 60 -4.27 9.16 -5.68
CA VAL A 60 -3.64 8.29 -4.69
C VAL A 60 -4.55 8.11 -3.48
N TYR A 61 -4.76 6.87 -3.10
CA TYR A 61 -5.41 6.46 -1.86
C TYR A 61 -4.36 5.84 -0.96
N GLY A 62 -3.91 6.58 0.04
CA GLY A 62 -3.04 6.06 1.08
C GLY A 62 -3.82 5.58 2.29
N ILE A 63 -3.26 4.68 3.08
CA ILE A 63 -3.79 4.30 4.37
C ILE A 63 -2.66 4.24 5.39
N THR A 64 -2.90 4.80 6.56
CA THR A 64 -2.02 4.67 7.72
C THR A 64 -2.84 4.50 8.99
N ALA A 65 -2.32 3.73 9.93
CA ALA A 65 -2.83 3.65 11.29
C ALA A 65 -1.95 4.43 12.29
N SER A 66 -0.94 5.15 11.81
CA SER A 66 -0.11 6.04 12.62
C SER A 66 -0.73 7.41 12.74
N VAL A 67 -0.92 7.85 13.98
CA VAL A 67 -1.52 9.17 14.29
C VAL A 67 -0.66 10.29 13.73
N GLU A 68 0.66 10.23 13.97
CA GLU A 68 1.60 11.28 13.55
C GLU A 68 1.69 11.39 12.01
N GLU A 69 1.72 10.25 11.31
CA GLU A 69 1.71 10.26 9.85
C GLU A 69 0.44 10.91 9.30
N TYR A 70 -0.72 10.64 9.93
CA TYR A 70 -1.97 11.25 9.50
C TYR A 70 -2.04 12.76 9.80
N GLU A 71 -1.50 13.20 10.93
CA GLU A 71 -1.39 14.63 11.25
C GLU A 71 -0.51 15.36 10.23
N LEU A 72 0.60 14.76 9.82
CA LEU A 72 1.46 15.28 8.76
C LEU A 72 0.75 15.32 7.40
N TYR A 73 -0.07 14.31 7.08
CA TYR A 73 -0.93 14.34 5.90
C TYR A 73 -1.88 15.55 5.93
N ILE A 74 -2.58 15.80 7.04
CA ILE A 74 -3.50 16.94 7.17
C ILE A 74 -2.75 18.24 6.92
N LYS A 75 -1.59 18.43 7.53
CA LYS A 75 -0.75 19.60 7.30
C LYS A 75 -0.39 19.74 5.82
N LEU A 76 0.09 18.68 5.21
CA LEU A 76 0.49 18.65 3.80
C LEU A 76 -0.65 19.10 2.87
N VAL A 77 -1.86 18.56 3.04
CA VAL A 77 -2.97 18.88 2.13
C VAL A 77 -3.60 20.24 2.41
N THR A 78 -3.50 20.78 3.62
CA THR A 78 -3.93 22.14 3.92
C THR A 78 -2.99 23.19 3.33
N GLU A 79 -1.71 22.85 3.22
CA GLU A 79 -0.69 23.77 2.66
C GLU A 79 -0.50 23.62 1.15
N ASN A 80 -0.96 22.51 0.55
CA ASN A 80 -0.75 22.19 -0.87
C ASN A 80 -2.02 21.74 -1.57
N ALA A 81 -2.78 22.69 -2.10
CA ALA A 81 -4.03 22.43 -2.81
C ALA A 81 -3.89 21.51 -4.04
N LYS A 82 -2.73 21.50 -4.70
CA LYS A 82 -2.49 20.60 -5.84
C LYS A 82 -2.38 19.15 -5.40
N VAL A 83 -1.71 18.91 -4.28
CA VAL A 83 -1.63 17.57 -3.67
C VAL A 83 -2.99 17.17 -3.11
N ALA A 84 -3.66 18.06 -2.38
CA ALA A 84 -4.99 17.79 -1.80
C ALA A 84 -6.04 17.34 -2.81
N LYS A 85 -5.96 17.81 -4.05
CA LYS A 85 -6.89 17.44 -5.13
C LYS A 85 -6.77 15.97 -5.54
N ASN A 86 -5.59 15.39 -5.43
CA ASN A 86 -5.27 14.09 -6.01
C ASN A 86 -4.76 13.05 -5.01
N TYR A 87 -4.54 13.43 -3.76
CA TYR A 87 -4.08 12.53 -2.71
C TYR A 87 -5.02 12.55 -1.51
N LEU A 88 -5.51 11.38 -1.17
CA LEU A 88 -6.31 11.14 0.03
C LEU A 88 -5.64 10.05 0.87
N ALA A 89 -5.24 10.38 2.09
CA ALA A 89 -4.84 9.39 3.06
C ALA A 89 -5.97 9.14 4.07
N TYR A 90 -6.24 7.87 4.35
CA TYR A 90 -7.17 7.45 5.39
C TYR A 90 -6.41 7.17 6.67
N PHE A 91 -6.95 7.65 7.80
CA PHE A 91 -6.57 7.12 9.09
C PHE A 91 -7.41 5.89 9.38
N GLY A 92 -6.79 4.72 9.39
CA GLY A 92 -7.52 3.47 9.61
C GLY A 92 -6.63 2.25 9.53
N ASP A 93 -7.20 1.15 9.96
CA ASP A 93 -6.57 -0.15 9.92
C ASP A 93 -6.92 -0.86 8.62
N ILE A 94 -5.91 -1.22 7.84
CA ILE A 94 -6.08 -1.87 6.54
C ILE A 94 -6.84 -3.20 6.66
N TYR A 95 -6.68 -3.91 7.78
CA TYR A 95 -7.37 -5.20 8.02
C TYR A 95 -8.85 -5.05 8.36
N LEU A 96 -9.33 -3.83 8.62
CA LEU A 96 -10.74 -3.51 8.85
C LEU A 96 -11.38 -2.77 7.65
N THR A 97 -10.68 -2.67 6.55
CA THR A 97 -11.14 -1.94 5.38
C THR A 97 -12.39 -2.58 4.77
N ASN A 98 -13.44 -1.77 4.55
CA ASN A 98 -14.63 -2.21 3.85
C ASN A 98 -14.46 -2.03 2.32
N PRO A 99 -14.48 -3.11 1.53
CA PRO A 99 -14.27 -3.01 0.08
C PRO A 99 -15.33 -2.19 -0.67
N ARG A 100 -16.51 -1.98 -0.07
CA ARG A 100 -17.56 -1.14 -0.67
C ARG A 100 -17.21 0.35 -0.68
N LEU A 101 -16.29 0.76 0.19
CA LEU A 101 -15.84 2.15 0.29
C LEU A 101 -14.61 2.44 -0.59
N LEU A 102 -14.05 1.43 -1.24
CA LEU A 102 -12.88 1.58 -2.09
C LEU A 102 -13.26 1.63 -3.56
N PRO A 103 -12.63 2.52 -4.35
CA PRO A 103 -12.70 2.45 -5.80
C PRO A 103 -11.94 1.24 -6.35
N GLU A 104 -11.93 1.09 -7.67
CA GLU A 104 -10.97 0.21 -8.33
C GLU A 104 -9.66 0.93 -8.59
N PHE A 105 -8.55 0.19 -8.53
CA PHE A 105 -7.20 0.71 -8.67
C PHE A 105 -6.52 0.20 -9.95
N ASP A 106 -5.71 1.04 -10.56
CA ASP A 106 -4.81 0.65 -11.64
C ASP A 106 -3.50 0.07 -11.08
N VAL A 107 -3.11 0.53 -9.90
CA VAL A 107 -1.88 0.08 -9.21
C VAL A 107 -2.12 -0.03 -7.72
N VAL A 108 -1.62 -1.11 -7.13
CA VAL A 108 -1.69 -1.38 -5.69
C VAL A 108 -0.28 -1.68 -5.17
N THR A 109 0.13 -1.04 -4.08
CA THR A 109 1.37 -1.38 -3.38
C THR A 109 1.08 -2.14 -2.09
N MET A 110 1.79 -3.25 -1.88
CA MET A 110 1.73 -4.12 -0.71
C MET A 110 3.13 -4.29 -0.10
N PHE A 111 3.84 -3.16 0.13
CA PHE A 111 5.23 -3.18 0.56
C PHE A 111 5.41 -3.72 1.96
N HIS A 112 4.41 -3.52 2.82
CA HIS A 112 4.41 -3.90 4.23
C HIS A 112 3.49 -5.11 4.52
N LEU A 113 3.26 -5.97 3.52
CA LEU A 113 2.46 -7.19 3.69
C LEU A 113 3.05 -8.06 4.81
N CYS A 114 2.21 -8.54 5.71
CA CYS A 114 2.55 -9.35 6.89
C CYS A 114 3.31 -8.62 8.01
N GLU A 115 3.49 -7.31 7.96
CA GLU A 115 4.18 -6.60 9.05
C GLU A 115 3.29 -6.37 10.29
N PHE A 116 1.99 -6.21 10.11
CA PHE A 116 1.08 -5.71 11.15
C PHE A 116 0.05 -6.72 11.64
N PHE A 117 -0.07 -7.89 11.04
CA PHE A 117 -0.94 -8.97 11.50
C PHE A 117 -0.14 -10.11 12.12
N PHE A 118 -0.47 -10.47 13.35
CA PHE A 118 0.18 -11.55 14.11
C PHE A 118 -0.88 -12.55 14.58
N PRO A 119 -1.06 -13.69 13.90
CA PRO A 119 -2.17 -14.63 14.13
C PRO A 119 -2.22 -15.27 15.52
N ASN A 120 -1.09 -15.29 16.24
CA ASN A 120 -0.99 -15.88 17.59
C ASN A 120 -0.98 -14.84 18.71
N THR A 121 -1.43 -13.62 18.44
CA THR A 121 -1.45 -12.51 19.40
C THR A 121 -2.85 -11.92 19.52
N ALA A 122 -2.98 -10.86 20.32
CA ALA A 122 -4.22 -10.09 20.41
C ALA A 122 -4.74 -9.57 19.06
N SER A 123 -3.90 -9.53 18.03
CA SER A 123 -4.33 -9.17 16.66
C SER A 123 -5.32 -10.17 16.08
N ALA A 124 -5.21 -11.46 16.39
CA ALA A 124 -6.16 -12.48 15.95
C ALA A 124 -7.56 -12.31 16.56
N GLU A 125 -7.66 -11.67 17.72
CA GLU A 125 -8.91 -11.47 18.44
C GLU A 125 -9.68 -10.22 17.98
N TYR A 126 -9.04 -9.36 17.20
CA TYR A 126 -9.68 -8.09 16.86
C TYR A 126 -10.60 -8.15 15.63
N GLY A 127 -10.70 -9.31 14.99
CA GLY A 127 -11.72 -9.60 13.99
C GLY A 127 -11.48 -8.99 12.61
N GLY A 128 -10.27 -8.53 12.37
CA GLY A 128 -9.84 -8.04 11.06
C GLY A 128 -9.58 -9.18 10.05
N MET A 129 -9.34 -8.80 8.81
CA MET A 129 -8.87 -9.72 7.78
C MET A 129 -7.47 -10.24 8.12
N THR A 130 -7.14 -11.43 7.65
CA THR A 130 -5.75 -11.90 7.59
C THR A 130 -4.99 -11.21 6.45
N ASP A 131 -3.67 -11.30 6.45
CA ASP A 131 -2.83 -10.79 5.34
C ASP A 131 -3.27 -11.34 3.99
N ARG A 132 -3.63 -12.64 3.94
CA ARG A 132 -4.11 -13.26 2.72
C ARG A 132 -5.46 -12.68 2.28
N GLN A 133 -6.41 -12.52 3.16
CA GLN A 133 -7.72 -11.94 2.85
C GLN A 133 -7.60 -10.48 2.41
N MET A 134 -6.70 -9.71 3.05
CA MET A 134 -6.39 -8.36 2.64
C MET A 134 -5.79 -8.32 1.22
N LEU A 135 -4.81 -9.17 0.93
CA LEU A 135 -4.22 -9.28 -0.41
C LEU A 135 -5.26 -9.68 -1.46
N ASP A 136 -6.14 -10.62 -1.14
CA ASP A 136 -7.24 -11.03 -2.02
C ASP A 136 -8.20 -9.87 -2.31
N LEU A 137 -8.58 -9.10 -1.28
CA LEU A 137 -9.44 -7.92 -1.42
C LEU A 137 -8.81 -6.89 -2.38
N PHE A 138 -7.55 -6.53 -2.18
CA PHE A 138 -6.90 -5.55 -3.05
C PHE A 138 -6.61 -6.09 -4.45
N THR A 139 -6.46 -7.41 -4.60
CA THR A 139 -6.41 -8.06 -5.91
C THR A 139 -7.76 -7.91 -6.63
N GLU A 140 -8.86 -8.12 -5.94
CA GLU A 140 -10.21 -7.93 -6.49
C GLU A 140 -10.44 -6.46 -6.90
N LYS A 141 -9.98 -5.52 -6.08
CA LYS A 141 -10.05 -4.09 -6.35
C LYS A 141 -9.07 -3.58 -7.40
N THR A 142 -8.10 -4.38 -7.80
CA THR A 142 -7.22 -4.05 -8.92
C THR A 142 -7.96 -4.32 -10.24
N ARG A 143 -7.94 -3.36 -11.17
CA ARG A 143 -8.51 -3.53 -12.51
C ARG A 143 -7.80 -4.63 -13.30
N ALA A 144 -8.48 -5.25 -14.26
CA ALA A 144 -7.82 -6.11 -15.22
C ALA A 144 -6.71 -5.34 -15.95
N GLY A 145 -5.52 -5.93 -16.07
CA GLY A 145 -4.33 -5.26 -16.59
C GLY A 145 -3.62 -4.33 -15.61
N GLY A 146 -4.18 -4.12 -14.41
CA GLY A 146 -3.54 -3.34 -13.35
C GLY A 146 -2.42 -4.10 -12.64
N TYR A 147 -1.67 -3.41 -11.79
CA TYR A 147 -0.45 -3.91 -11.18
C TYR A 147 -0.56 -4.03 -9.65
N LEU A 148 0.11 -5.05 -9.11
CA LEU A 148 0.34 -5.22 -7.68
C LEU A 148 1.86 -5.30 -7.45
N LEU A 149 2.38 -4.47 -6.54
CA LEU A 149 3.81 -4.39 -6.27
C LEU A 149 4.10 -4.75 -4.82
N PHE A 150 5.15 -5.55 -4.62
CA PHE A 150 5.64 -5.99 -3.31
C PHE A 150 7.08 -5.56 -3.10
N TYR A 151 7.49 -5.51 -1.83
CA TYR A 151 8.86 -5.19 -1.43
C TYR A 151 9.54 -6.39 -0.75
N PRO A 152 10.34 -7.19 -1.48
CA PRO A 152 10.99 -8.40 -0.95
C PRO A 152 12.08 -8.17 0.12
N ARG A 153 12.37 -6.92 0.45
CA ARG A 153 13.31 -6.58 1.53
C ARG A 153 12.59 -6.05 2.78
N SER A 154 11.26 -6.16 2.82
CA SER A 154 10.46 -5.88 4.01
C SER A 154 10.88 -6.79 5.18
N ILE A 155 10.79 -6.28 6.40
CA ILE A 155 11.13 -7.03 7.62
C ILE A 155 10.28 -8.29 7.80
N ALA A 156 9.10 -8.35 7.19
CA ALA A 156 8.19 -9.50 7.24
C ALA A 156 8.22 -10.36 5.98
N TRP A 157 9.16 -10.16 5.07
CA TRP A 157 9.17 -10.86 3.79
C TRP A 157 9.24 -12.39 3.94
N ASP A 158 9.92 -12.90 4.94
CA ASP A 158 9.98 -14.35 5.21
C ASP A 158 8.58 -14.97 5.41
N ARG A 159 7.64 -14.18 5.95
CA ARG A 159 6.23 -14.58 6.08
C ARG A 159 5.45 -14.26 4.82
N ALA A 160 5.65 -13.08 4.25
CA ALA A 160 4.93 -12.59 3.09
C ALA A 160 5.16 -13.44 1.84
N GLN A 161 6.38 -13.95 1.62
CA GLN A 161 6.71 -14.76 0.44
C GLN A 161 5.84 -16.02 0.33
N ALA A 162 5.50 -16.67 1.45
CA ALA A 162 4.61 -17.85 1.44
C ALA A 162 3.18 -17.46 1.05
N VAL A 163 2.68 -16.33 1.56
CA VAL A 163 1.36 -15.78 1.23
C VAL A 163 1.29 -15.41 -0.26
N VAL A 164 2.31 -14.73 -0.77
CA VAL A 164 2.41 -14.32 -2.18
C VAL A 164 2.51 -15.53 -3.10
N ALA A 165 3.33 -16.53 -2.76
CA ALA A 165 3.50 -17.74 -3.57
C ALA A 165 2.20 -18.56 -3.68
N GLN A 166 1.42 -18.63 -2.62
CA GLN A 166 0.11 -19.27 -2.65
C GLN A 166 -0.90 -18.43 -3.46
N TRP A 167 -0.94 -17.12 -3.23
CA TRP A 167 -1.79 -16.17 -3.94
C TRP A 167 -1.55 -16.20 -5.46
N GLU A 168 -0.29 -16.22 -5.90
CA GLU A 168 0.07 -16.27 -7.31
C GLU A 168 -0.50 -17.52 -8.02
N LYS A 169 -0.56 -18.66 -7.32
CA LYS A 169 -1.12 -19.92 -7.87
C LYS A 169 -2.64 -19.90 -7.97
N GLU A 170 -3.30 -19.16 -7.08
CA GLU A 170 -4.76 -19.23 -6.91
C GLU A 170 -5.50 -18.04 -7.56
N ARG A 171 -4.80 -16.96 -7.89
CA ARG A 171 -5.41 -15.75 -8.43
C ARG A 171 -5.00 -15.50 -9.89
N PRO A 172 -5.85 -14.81 -10.67
CA PRO A 172 -5.57 -14.51 -12.08
C PRO A 172 -4.53 -13.38 -12.19
N VAL A 173 -3.33 -13.67 -11.75
CA VAL A 173 -2.20 -12.74 -11.78
C VAL A 173 -1.01 -13.39 -12.48
N GLU A 174 -0.08 -12.57 -12.94
CA GLU A 174 1.17 -13.04 -13.52
C GLU A 174 2.33 -12.19 -13.01
N ARG A 175 3.45 -12.81 -12.71
CA ARG A 175 4.68 -12.12 -12.36
C ARG A 175 5.27 -11.50 -13.62
N VAL A 176 5.34 -10.17 -13.65
CA VAL A 176 5.94 -9.42 -14.78
C VAL A 176 7.46 -9.40 -14.67
N GLY A 177 7.97 -9.36 -13.42
CA GLY A 177 9.41 -9.32 -13.15
C GLY A 177 9.75 -8.53 -11.90
N GLU A 178 10.95 -7.98 -11.91
CA GLU A 178 11.46 -7.12 -10.84
C GLU A 178 11.84 -5.76 -11.41
N PHE A 179 11.65 -4.72 -10.60
CA PHE A 179 12.14 -3.38 -10.88
C PHE A 179 12.88 -2.86 -9.66
N LYS A 180 14.19 -2.73 -9.73
CA LYS A 180 15.06 -2.41 -8.60
C LYS A 180 14.80 -3.39 -7.43
N THR A 181 14.21 -2.91 -6.33
CA THR A 181 13.86 -3.75 -5.17
C THR A 181 12.41 -4.19 -5.15
N LEU A 182 11.63 -3.91 -6.19
CA LEU A 182 10.20 -4.20 -6.23
C LEU A 182 9.92 -5.44 -7.07
N LEU A 183 9.04 -6.29 -6.56
CA LEU A 183 8.47 -7.42 -7.29
C LEU A 183 7.14 -6.97 -7.88
N VAL A 184 6.97 -7.15 -9.20
CA VAL A 184 5.85 -6.61 -9.97
C VAL A 184 4.99 -7.74 -10.51
N TYR A 185 3.71 -7.69 -10.18
CA TYR A 185 2.66 -8.55 -10.74
C TYR A 185 1.66 -7.74 -11.55
N ARG A 186 1.02 -8.39 -12.51
CA ARG A 186 -0.08 -7.85 -13.29
C ARG A 186 -1.31 -8.73 -13.12
N LYS A 187 -2.47 -8.13 -12.89
CA LYS A 187 -3.76 -8.84 -12.91
C LYS A 187 -4.17 -9.11 -14.36
N ARG A 188 -4.54 -10.35 -14.65
CA ARG A 188 -5.08 -10.78 -15.94
C ARG A 188 -6.53 -10.36 -16.16
#